data_f69db01946415556abaa7350e85a9419
#
_entry.id   f69db01946415556abaa7350e85a9419
#
_cell.length_a   1.000
_cell.length_b   1.000
_cell.length_c   1.000
_cell.angle_alpha   90.00
_cell.angle_beta   90.00
_cell.angle_gamma   90.00
#
_symmetry.space_group_name_H-M   'P 1'
#
loop_
_entity.id
_entity.type
_entity.pdbx_description
1 polymer ?
#
loop_
_entity_poly.entity_id
_entity_poly.type
_entity_poly.pdbx_seq_one_letter_code
_entity_poly.pdbx_strand_id
1 'polypeptide(L)'
;MFKKSYRHNIALVGASEFFGFFGITSFWLLFLSQHGMSFGQIGILESLFHLTSLLSEVPSGVLADRFTYRTNLYLGRLMSILSCLFMLFGQGHFWIYAFGMVLNAWAYNFDSGTSTAMLFESAKEAGLEDKFLKFSSFVSAVAEATRTLGAVVAGFFVHGLLDMTYVIQIFFSLIVIILITMMKEPAFK
;
A
#
# COMPACT_ATOMS: atom_id res chain seq x y z
N MET A 1 -24.40 9.71 11.09
CA MET A 1 -23.47 10.26 10.07
C MET A 1 -22.14 10.56 10.75
N PHE A 2 -21.03 9.94 10.32
CA PHE A 2 -19.72 10.11 10.94
C PHE A 2 -19.22 11.55 10.70
N LYS A 3 -18.96 12.32 11.77
CA LYS A 3 -18.48 13.70 11.66
C LYS A 3 -16.97 13.67 11.35
N LYS A 4 -16.58 14.07 10.14
CA LYS A 4 -15.17 14.15 9.73
C LYS A 4 -14.43 15.21 10.55
N SER A 5 -13.28 14.85 11.13
CA SER A 5 -12.42 15.78 11.84
C SER A 5 -10.95 15.44 11.59
N TYR A 6 -10.06 16.42 11.73
CA TYR A 6 -8.62 16.20 11.57
C TYR A 6 -8.04 15.30 12.66
N ARG A 7 -8.58 15.33 13.88
CA ARG A 7 -8.19 14.39 14.95
C ARG A 7 -8.50 12.94 14.59
N HIS A 8 -9.65 12.70 13.95
CA HIS A 8 -10.00 11.35 13.49
C HIS A 8 -9.09 10.86 12.36
N ASN A 9 -8.54 11.78 11.54
CA ASN A 9 -7.59 11.41 10.51
C ASN A 9 -6.37 10.68 11.07
N ILE A 10 -5.88 11.07 12.23
CA ILE A 10 -4.71 10.44 12.87
C ILE A 10 -4.97 8.95 13.11
N ALA A 11 -6.13 8.63 13.68
CA ALA A 11 -6.54 7.23 13.90
C ALA A 11 -6.83 6.51 12.57
N LEU A 12 -7.45 7.19 11.61
CA LEU A 12 -7.79 6.63 10.29
C LEU A 12 -6.54 6.33 9.47
N VAL A 13 -5.51 7.18 9.53
CA VAL A 13 -4.21 6.91 8.90
C VAL A 13 -3.57 5.68 9.54
N GLY A 14 -3.54 5.58 10.86
CA GLY A 14 -3.03 4.39 11.55
C GLY A 14 -3.78 3.11 11.16
N ALA A 15 -5.11 3.14 11.07
CA ALA A 15 -5.92 2.01 10.62
C ALA A 15 -5.65 1.66 9.14
N SER A 16 -5.45 2.68 8.29
CA SER A 16 -5.10 2.48 6.88
C SER A 16 -3.73 1.81 6.73
N GLU A 17 -2.75 2.20 7.53
CA GLU A 17 -1.44 1.55 7.56
C GLU A 17 -1.55 0.09 8.06
N PHE A 18 -2.38 -0.17 9.06
CA PHE A 18 -2.62 -1.52 9.55
C PHE A 18 -3.10 -2.45 8.42
N PHE A 19 -4.12 -2.08 7.68
CA PHE A 19 -4.65 -2.91 6.59
C PHE A 19 -3.82 -2.82 5.31
N GLY A 20 -3.25 -1.67 5.00
CA GLY A 20 -2.47 -1.42 3.79
C GLY A 20 -1.12 -2.13 3.79
N PHE A 21 -0.47 -2.21 4.94
CA PHE A 21 0.83 -2.86 5.13
C PHE A 21 0.74 -4.25 5.77
N PHE A 22 -0.46 -4.82 5.88
CA PHE A 22 -0.60 -6.19 6.35
C PHE A 22 0.15 -7.14 5.43
N GLY A 23 1.19 -7.81 5.95
CA GLY A 23 2.18 -8.56 5.17
C GLY A 23 1.67 -9.89 4.60
N ILE A 24 0.40 -9.98 4.24
CA ILE A 24 -0.23 -11.22 3.76
C ILE A 24 0.38 -11.71 2.43
N THR A 25 0.93 -10.82 1.62
CA THR A 25 1.60 -11.17 0.36
C THR A 25 3.12 -11.34 0.49
N SER A 26 3.64 -11.52 1.70
CA SER A 26 5.08 -11.65 1.97
C SER A 26 5.74 -12.83 1.26
N PHE A 27 4.99 -13.88 0.93
CA PHE A 27 5.50 -15.06 0.21
C PHE A 27 5.36 -14.94 -1.33
N TRP A 28 5.43 -13.72 -1.86
CA TRP A 28 5.32 -13.46 -3.29
C TRP A 28 6.37 -14.19 -4.14
N LEU A 29 7.58 -14.40 -3.63
CA LEU A 29 8.61 -15.22 -4.27
C LEU A 29 8.15 -16.67 -4.46
N LEU A 30 7.60 -17.24 -3.38
CA LEU A 30 7.08 -18.60 -3.41
C LEU A 30 5.84 -18.69 -4.31
N PHE A 31 4.97 -17.70 -4.28
CA PHE A 31 3.82 -17.59 -5.18
C PHE A 31 4.26 -17.66 -6.65
N LEU A 32 5.23 -16.83 -7.06
CA LEU A 32 5.74 -16.84 -8.43
C LEU A 32 6.41 -18.17 -8.80
N SER A 33 7.17 -18.75 -7.87
CA SER A 33 7.81 -20.05 -8.07
C SER A 33 6.76 -21.16 -8.26
N GLN A 34 5.69 -21.18 -7.48
CA GLN A 34 4.58 -22.13 -7.61
C GLN A 34 3.79 -21.96 -8.93
N HIS A 35 3.84 -20.75 -9.52
CA HIS A 35 3.23 -20.45 -10.82
C HIS A 35 4.20 -20.60 -12.01
N GLY A 36 5.31 -21.30 -11.81
CA GLY A 36 6.22 -21.70 -12.89
C GLY A 36 7.30 -20.67 -13.24
N MET A 37 7.49 -19.62 -12.45
CA MET A 37 8.58 -18.69 -12.67
C MET A 37 9.89 -19.27 -12.15
N SER A 38 10.96 -19.19 -12.96
CA SER A 38 12.32 -19.51 -12.53
C SER A 38 12.86 -18.44 -11.57
N PHE A 39 13.86 -18.77 -10.78
CA PHE A 39 14.52 -17.80 -9.90
C PHE A 39 15.11 -16.60 -10.68
N GLY A 40 15.61 -16.83 -11.89
CA GLY A 40 16.08 -15.74 -12.76
C GLY A 40 14.94 -14.80 -13.18
N GLN A 41 13.79 -15.34 -13.56
CA GLN A 41 12.60 -14.56 -13.89
C GLN A 41 12.09 -13.77 -12.66
N ILE A 42 12.05 -14.39 -11.49
CA ILE A 42 11.67 -13.73 -10.24
C ILE A 42 12.64 -12.58 -9.92
N GLY A 43 13.95 -12.78 -10.08
CA GLY A 43 14.94 -11.72 -9.89
C GLY A 43 14.76 -10.55 -10.87
N ILE A 44 14.40 -10.83 -12.13
CA ILE A 44 14.06 -9.77 -13.10
C ILE A 44 12.80 -9.00 -12.67
N LEU A 45 11.76 -9.71 -12.21
CA LEU A 45 10.52 -9.08 -11.73
C LEU A 45 10.77 -8.18 -10.51
N GLU A 46 11.58 -8.63 -9.55
CA GLU A 46 11.98 -7.82 -8.41
C GLU A 46 12.79 -6.58 -8.83
N SER A 47 13.76 -6.78 -9.74
CA SER A 47 14.55 -5.68 -10.28
C SER A 47 13.67 -4.67 -11.01
N LEU A 48 12.66 -5.13 -11.74
CA LEU A 48 11.69 -4.28 -12.43
C LEU A 48 10.87 -3.45 -11.44
N PHE A 49 10.44 -4.03 -10.32
CA PHE A 49 9.75 -3.29 -9.25
C PHE A 49 10.65 -2.15 -8.72
N HIS A 50 11.88 -2.45 -8.33
CA HIS A 50 12.79 -1.46 -7.77
C HIS A 50 13.20 -0.39 -8.79
N LEU A 51 13.47 -0.77 -10.04
CA LEU A 51 13.77 0.16 -11.10
C LEU A 51 12.59 1.08 -11.40
N THR A 52 11.38 0.53 -11.48
CA THR A 52 10.15 1.32 -11.68
C THR A 52 9.93 2.27 -10.51
N SER A 53 10.09 1.82 -9.27
CA SER A 53 9.96 2.67 -8.08
C SER A 53 10.94 3.84 -8.13
N LEU A 54 12.21 3.57 -8.45
CA LEU A 54 13.24 4.60 -8.58
C LEU A 54 12.91 5.61 -9.69
N LEU A 55 12.57 5.14 -10.88
CA LEU A 55 12.29 6.00 -12.04
C LEU A 55 10.98 6.78 -11.91
N SER A 56 10.00 6.21 -11.22
CA SER A 56 8.69 6.83 -11.02
C SER A 56 8.61 7.71 -9.76
N GLU A 57 9.64 7.77 -8.93
CA GLU A 57 9.63 8.58 -7.72
C GLU A 57 9.38 10.06 -8.02
N VAL A 58 10.12 10.64 -8.95
CA VAL A 58 9.93 12.04 -9.38
C VAL A 58 8.60 12.26 -10.10
N PRO A 59 8.23 11.46 -11.14
CA PRO A 59 6.94 11.61 -11.80
C PRO A 59 5.74 11.44 -10.87
N SER A 60 5.78 10.48 -9.95
CA SER A 60 4.69 10.28 -8.99
C SER A 60 4.57 11.46 -8.01
N GLY A 61 5.69 12.02 -7.57
CA GLY A 61 5.70 13.24 -6.74
C GLY A 61 5.06 14.43 -7.45
N VAL A 62 5.45 14.70 -8.70
CA VAL A 62 4.87 15.77 -9.52
C VAL A 62 3.35 15.57 -9.73
N LEU A 63 2.91 14.33 -9.94
CA LEU A 63 1.49 14.02 -10.04
C LEU A 63 0.79 14.19 -8.69
N ALA A 64 1.41 13.74 -7.61
CA ALA A 64 0.87 13.88 -6.26
C ALA A 64 0.65 15.34 -5.86
N ASP A 65 1.53 16.24 -6.28
CA ASP A 65 1.40 17.68 -6.02
C ASP A 65 0.21 18.34 -6.72
N ARG A 66 -0.33 17.69 -7.75
CA ARG A 66 -1.50 18.17 -8.51
C ARG A 66 -2.84 17.73 -7.94
N PHE A 67 -2.83 16.73 -7.10
CA PHE A 67 -4.05 16.13 -6.55
C PHE A 67 -4.13 16.32 -5.04
N THR A 68 -5.32 16.19 -4.50
CA THR A 68 -5.53 16.21 -3.04
C THR A 68 -4.90 14.98 -2.39
N TYR A 69 -4.59 15.05 -1.11
CA TYR A 69 -4.04 13.92 -0.35
C TYR A 69 -4.93 12.67 -0.46
N ARG A 70 -6.25 12.84 -0.32
CA ARG A 70 -7.19 11.72 -0.45
C ARG A 70 -7.18 11.12 -1.84
N THR A 71 -7.12 11.95 -2.89
CA THR A 71 -7.05 11.46 -4.28
C THR A 71 -5.80 10.62 -4.51
N ASN A 72 -4.65 11.06 -4.00
CA ASN A 72 -3.40 10.30 -4.09
C ASN A 72 -3.48 8.96 -3.37
N LEU A 73 -4.06 8.92 -2.17
CA LEU A 73 -4.28 7.69 -1.43
C LEU A 73 -5.22 6.73 -2.19
N TYR A 74 -6.28 7.24 -2.82
CA TYR A 74 -7.15 6.43 -3.68
C TYR A 74 -6.42 5.86 -4.88
N LEU A 75 -5.59 6.66 -5.56
CA LEU A 75 -4.79 6.21 -6.70
C LEU A 75 -3.81 5.09 -6.28
N GLY A 76 -3.14 5.26 -5.16
CA GLY A 76 -2.26 4.23 -4.59
C GLY A 76 -3.00 2.92 -4.32
N ARG A 77 -4.17 2.99 -3.69
CA ARG A 77 -4.99 1.79 -3.41
C ARG A 77 -5.55 1.14 -4.67
N LEU A 78 -6.00 1.93 -5.63
CA LEU A 78 -6.47 1.42 -6.92
C LEU A 78 -5.36 0.67 -7.67
N MET A 79 -4.16 1.25 -7.73
CA MET A 79 -3.00 0.60 -8.35
C MET A 79 -2.59 -0.67 -7.61
N SER A 80 -2.68 -0.69 -6.29
CA SER A 80 -2.43 -1.89 -5.48
C SER A 80 -3.43 -3.00 -5.79
N ILE A 81 -4.72 -2.69 -5.89
CA ILE A 81 -5.77 -3.65 -6.27
C ILE A 81 -5.52 -4.19 -7.69
N LEU A 82 -5.22 -3.32 -8.65
CA LEU A 82 -4.91 -3.74 -10.01
C LEU A 82 -3.68 -4.64 -10.06
N SER A 83 -2.62 -4.32 -9.32
CA SER A 83 -1.44 -5.17 -9.18
C SER A 83 -1.82 -6.56 -8.67
N CYS A 84 -2.62 -6.66 -7.61
CA CYS A 84 -3.09 -7.95 -7.08
C CYS A 84 -3.91 -8.74 -8.11
N LEU A 85 -4.74 -8.07 -8.90
CA LEU A 85 -5.50 -8.71 -9.99
C LEU A 85 -4.57 -9.27 -11.07
N PHE A 86 -3.54 -8.52 -11.49
CA PHE A 86 -2.55 -9.02 -12.44
C PHE A 86 -1.77 -10.22 -11.88
N MET A 87 -1.48 -10.24 -10.59
CA MET A 87 -0.86 -11.41 -9.95
C MET A 87 -1.82 -12.61 -9.95
N LEU A 88 -3.09 -12.44 -9.61
CA LEU A 88 -4.09 -13.52 -9.59
C LEU A 88 -4.37 -14.09 -10.97
N PHE A 89 -4.48 -13.24 -11.99
CA PHE A 89 -4.81 -13.66 -13.35
C PHE A 89 -3.60 -13.92 -14.23
N GLY A 90 -2.39 -13.87 -13.67
CA GLY A 90 -1.14 -14.07 -14.41
C GLY A 90 -0.96 -15.47 -14.98
N GLN A 91 -1.48 -16.51 -14.31
CA GLN A 91 -1.49 -17.92 -14.77
C GLN A 91 -0.15 -18.40 -15.35
N GLY A 92 0.97 -17.97 -14.74
CA GLY A 92 2.30 -18.34 -15.20
C GLY A 92 2.87 -17.50 -16.35
N HIS A 93 2.18 -16.43 -16.78
CA HIS A 93 2.68 -15.55 -17.84
C HIS A 93 3.55 -14.42 -17.26
N PHE A 94 4.83 -14.47 -17.58
CA PHE A 94 5.85 -13.52 -17.09
C PHE A 94 5.44 -12.03 -17.28
N TRP A 95 4.98 -11.67 -18.46
CA TRP A 95 4.64 -10.27 -18.78
C TRP A 95 3.46 -9.72 -17.99
N ILE A 96 2.52 -10.58 -17.62
CA ILE A 96 1.38 -10.20 -16.77
C ILE A 96 1.87 -9.89 -15.36
N TYR A 97 2.75 -10.72 -14.81
CA TYR A 97 3.40 -10.46 -13.52
C TYR A 97 4.29 -9.21 -13.57
N ALA A 98 5.01 -8.99 -14.67
CA ALA A 98 5.81 -7.78 -14.87
C ALA A 98 4.95 -6.52 -14.80
N PHE A 99 3.78 -6.52 -15.43
CA PHE A 99 2.85 -5.40 -15.35
C PHE A 99 2.32 -5.19 -13.92
N GLY A 100 2.01 -6.27 -13.22
CA GLY A 100 1.64 -6.24 -11.80
C GLY A 100 2.71 -5.60 -10.93
N MET A 101 3.99 -5.92 -11.16
CA MET A 101 5.13 -5.33 -10.43
C MET A 101 5.28 -3.83 -10.71
N VAL A 102 5.11 -3.39 -11.94
CA VAL A 102 5.11 -1.96 -12.31
C VAL A 102 4.00 -1.21 -11.59
N LEU A 103 2.78 -1.73 -11.59
CA LEU A 103 1.64 -1.12 -10.88
C LEU A 103 1.88 -1.07 -9.36
N ASN A 104 2.48 -2.11 -8.80
CA ASN A 104 2.79 -2.16 -7.37
C ASN A 104 3.82 -1.09 -6.97
N ALA A 105 4.83 -0.86 -7.81
CA ALA A 105 5.82 0.20 -7.60
C ALA A 105 5.19 1.60 -7.60
N TRP A 106 4.28 1.88 -8.52
CA TRP A 106 3.52 3.13 -8.55
C TRP A 106 2.60 3.27 -7.32
N ALA A 107 1.93 2.18 -6.93
CA ALA A 107 1.10 2.16 -5.73
C ALA A 107 1.92 2.55 -4.49
N TYR A 108 3.11 1.96 -4.34
CA TYR A 108 4.02 2.26 -3.24
C TYR A 108 4.44 3.74 -3.22
N ASN A 109 4.82 4.29 -4.37
CA ASN A 109 5.26 5.68 -4.46
C ASN A 109 4.13 6.69 -4.15
N PHE A 110 2.89 6.43 -4.60
CA PHE A 110 1.75 7.28 -4.24
C PHE A 110 1.41 7.24 -2.76
N ASP A 111 1.55 6.08 -2.13
CA ASP A 111 1.13 5.88 -0.74
C ASP A 111 2.16 6.43 0.26
N SER A 112 3.45 6.15 0.06
CA SER A 112 4.50 6.40 1.05
C SER A 112 4.67 7.87 1.44
N GLY A 113 4.70 8.77 0.47
CA GLY A 113 4.82 10.22 0.72
C GLY A 113 3.50 10.84 1.18
N THR A 114 2.40 10.44 0.56
CA THR A 114 1.08 11.03 0.80
C THR A 114 0.53 10.70 2.19
N SER A 115 0.72 9.47 2.67
CA SER A 115 0.26 9.04 3.99
C SER A 115 0.92 9.87 5.10
N THR A 116 2.23 10.07 5.02
CA THR A 116 2.99 10.89 5.99
C THR A 116 2.56 12.36 5.92
N ALA A 117 2.39 12.92 4.73
CA ALA A 117 1.94 14.30 4.56
C ALA A 117 0.50 14.49 5.08
N MET A 118 -0.41 13.55 4.81
CA MET A 118 -1.78 13.54 5.34
C MET A 118 -1.78 13.54 6.87
N LEU A 119 -0.91 12.74 7.49
CA LEU A 119 -0.77 12.68 8.95
C LEU A 119 -0.26 14.01 9.51
N PHE A 120 0.77 14.60 8.89
CA PHE A 120 1.36 15.86 9.33
C PHE A 120 0.36 17.02 9.24
N GLU A 121 -0.24 17.22 8.09
CA GLU A 121 -1.19 18.32 7.89
C GLU A 121 -2.45 18.15 8.77
N SER A 122 -2.91 16.92 8.98
CA SER A 122 -4.01 16.64 9.89
C SER A 122 -3.68 16.96 11.35
N ALA A 123 -2.46 16.64 11.78
CA ALA A 123 -2.00 16.98 13.14
C ALA A 123 -1.89 18.51 13.31
N LYS A 124 -1.37 19.22 12.31
CA LYS A 124 -1.26 20.67 12.29
C LYS A 124 -2.64 21.34 12.36
N GLU A 125 -3.57 20.95 11.50
CA GLU A 125 -4.95 21.46 11.51
C GLU A 125 -5.73 21.13 12.80
N ALA A 126 -5.32 20.08 13.50
CA ALA A 126 -5.88 19.71 14.80
C ALA A 126 -5.22 20.45 15.98
N GLY A 127 -4.19 21.28 15.74
CA GLY A 127 -3.41 21.93 16.79
C GLY A 127 -2.55 20.96 17.61
N LEU A 128 -2.08 19.87 16.98
CA LEU A 128 -1.29 18.81 17.59
C LEU A 128 0.06 18.61 16.86
N GLU A 129 0.57 19.64 16.20
CA GLU A 129 1.80 19.60 15.42
C GLU A 129 3.00 19.18 16.28
N ASP A 130 3.07 19.65 17.53
CA ASP A 130 4.08 19.29 18.51
C ASP A 130 4.14 17.79 18.82
N LYS A 131 3.05 17.07 18.56
CA LYS A 131 2.93 15.61 18.78
C LYS A 131 3.12 14.79 17.51
N PHE A 132 3.40 15.42 16.37
CA PHE A 132 3.54 14.73 15.10
C PHE A 132 4.54 13.57 15.15
N LEU A 133 5.72 13.78 15.74
CA LEU A 133 6.73 12.73 15.85
C LEU A 133 6.20 11.50 16.61
N LYS A 134 5.42 11.71 17.67
CA LYS A 134 4.79 10.62 18.43
C LYS A 134 3.78 9.86 17.56
N PHE A 135 2.93 10.57 16.82
CA PHE A 135 1.94 9.95 15.94
C PHE A 135 2.60 9.19 14.79
N SER A 136 3.60 9.80 14.14
CA SER A 136 4.36 9.17 13.06
C SER A 136 5.08 7.91 13.52
N SER A 137 5.74 7.95 14.68
CA SER A 137 6.39 6.78 15.27
C SER A 137 5.39 5.66 15.60
N PHE A 138 4.21 6.01 16.12
CA PHE A 138 3.16 5.03 16.41
C PHE A 138 2.63 4.39 15.11
N VAL A 139 2.34 5.20 14.10
CA VAL A 139 1.86 4.71 12.79
C VAL A 139 2.90 3.79 12.13
N SER A 140 4.18 4.16 12.19
CA SER A 140 5.27 3.31 11.68
C SER A 140 5.39 2.00 12.45
N ALA A 141 5.25 2.03 13.77
CA ALA A 141 5.26 0.82 14.60
C ALA A 141 4.08 -0.11 14.27
N VAL A 142 2.89 0.45 14.03
CA VAL A 142 1.72 -0.29 13.56
C VAL A 142 2.01 -0.94 12.21
N ALA A 143 2.57 -0.21 11.24
CA ALA A 143 2.91 -0.73 9.92
C ALA A 143 3.89 -1.91 10.01
N GLU A 144 4.95 -1.81 10.82
CA GLU A 144 5.91 -2.89 11.00
C GLU A 144 5.31 -4.11 11.73
N ALA A 145 4.53 -3.87 12.77
CA ALA A 145 3.86 -4.95 13.52
C ALA A 145 2.89 -5.72 12.63
N THR A 146 2.09 -5.01 11.81
CA THR A 146 1.13 -5.67 10.92
C THR A 146 1.79 -6.37 9.74
N ARG A 147 2.93 -5.85 9.25
CA ARG A 147 3.74 -6.54 8.25
C ARG A 147 4.23 -7.88 8.76
N THR A 148 4.77 -7.91 9.97
CA THR A 148 5.22 -9.15 10.63
C THR A 148 4.06 -10.10 10.90
N LEU A 149 2.95 -9.61 11.46
CA LEU A 149 1.77 -10.42 11.72
C LEU A 149 1.21 -11.03 10.42
N GLY A 150 1.13 -10.23 9.36
CA GLY A 150 0.68 -10.69 8.05
C GLY A 150 1.56 -11.77 7.46
N ALA A 151 2.88 -11.67 7.63
CA ALA A 151 3.82 -12.71 7.20
C ALA A 151 3.58 -14.04 7.94
N VAL A 152 3.32 -13.99 9.25
CA VAL A 152 2.96 -15.20 10.03
C VAL A 152 1.66 -15.80 9.52
N VAL A 153 0.64 -14.98 9.30
CA VAL A 153 -0.66 -15.45 8.76
C VAL A 153 -0.48 -16.01 7.34
N ALA A 154 0.31 -15.36 6.49
CA ALA A 154 0.59 -15.82 5.13
C ALA A 154 1.25 -17.21 5.11
N GLY A 155 2.01 -17.56 6.15
CA GLY A 155 2.63 -18.88 6.30
C GLY A 155 1.63 -20.05 6.26
N PHE A 156 0.38 -19.83 6.66
CA PHE A 156 -0.67 -20.86 6.59
C PHE A 156 -1.15 -21.15 5.16
N PHE A 157 -0.82 -20.29 4.19
CA PHE A 157 -1.25 -20.38 2.80
C PHE A 157 -0.19 -20.96 1.85
N VAL A 158 1.01 -21.29 2.34
CA VAL A 158 2.16 -21.70 1.49
C VAL A 158 1.95 -23.01 0.73
N HIS A 159 1.03 -23.87 1.19
CA HIS A 159 0.75 -25.16 0.58
C HIS A 159 -0.33 -25.08 -0.50
N GLY A 160 -0.08 -24.31 -1.56
CA GLY A 160 -0.96 -24.22 -2.73
C GLY A 160 -2.12 -23.24 -2.59
N LEU A 161 -2.17 -22.43 -1.53
CA LEU A 161 -3.23 -21.45 -1.26
C LEU A 161 -2.76 -19.99 -1.33
N LEU A 162 -1.58 -19.74 -1.90
CA LEU A 162 -1.01 -18.39 -1.95
C LEU A 162 -1.84 -17.40 -2.79
N ASP A 163 -2.64 -17.89 -3.75
CA ASP A 163 -3.58 -17.03 -4.47
C ASP A 163 -4.56 -16.33 -3.53
N MET A 164 -4.98 -17.00 -2.45
CA MET A 164 -5.88 -16.43 -1.45
C MET A 164 -5.26 -15.23 -0.73
N THR A 165 -3.94 -15.16 -0.62
CA THR A 165 -3.26 -14.01 0.00
C THR A 165 -3.49 -12.73 -0.79
N TYR A 166 -3.52 -12.79 -2.12
CA TYR A 166 -3.85 -11.66 -2.98
C TYR A 166 -5.32 -11.27 -2.91
N VAL A 167 -6.22 -12.25 -2.79
CA VAL A 167 -7.65 -11.98 -2.56
C VAL A 167 -7.86 -11.24 -1.23
N ILE A 168 -7.19 -11.68 -0.17
CA ILE A 168 -7.24 -11.02 1.14
C ILE A 168 -6.66 -9.61 1.05
N GLN A 169 -5.56 -9.41 0.32
CA GLN A 169 -4.97 -8.08 0.11
C GLN A 169 -5.92 -7.14 -0.64
N ILE A 170 -6.64 -7.62 -1.64
CA ILE A 170 -7.67 -6.82 -2.33
C ILE A 170 -8.76 -6.43 -1.35
N PHE A 171 -9.24 -7.36 -0.53
CA PHE A 171 -10.26 -7.07 0.49
C PHE A 171 -9.77 -6.01 1.51
N PHE A 172 -8.54 -6.11 1.98
CA PHE A 172 -7.95 -5.10 2.86
C PHE A 172 -7.79 -3.74 2.17
N SER A 173 -7.42 -3.72 0.89
CA SER A 173 -7.36 -2.49 0.11
C SER A 173 -8.72 -1.82 -0.04
N LEU A 174 -9.80 -2.60 -0.16
CA LEU A 174 -11.17 -2.07 -0.15
C LEU A 174 -11.53 -1.46 1.21
N ILE A 175 -11.13 -2.08 2.31
CA ILE A 175 -11.28 -1.51 3.65
C ILE A 175 -10.53 -0.18 3.75
N VAL A 176 -9.29 -0.11 3.25
CA VAL A 176 -8.50 1.14 3.24
C VAL A 176 -9.20 2.23 2.44
N ILE A 177 -9.79 1.91 1.29
CA ILE A 177 -10.58 2.87 0.49
C ILE A 177 -11.74 3.43 1.33
N ILE A 178 -12.47 2.59 2.06
CA ILE A 178 -13.52 3.03 2.96
C ILE A 178 -12.97 3.97 4.05
N LEU A 179 -11.84 3.63 4.66
CA LEU A 179 -11.18 4.49 5.66
C LEU A 179 -10.79 5.85 5.08
N ILE A 180 -10.26 5.89 3.84
CA ILE A 180 -9.93 7.15 3.16
C ILE A 180 -11.19 8.00 2.92
N THR A 181 -12.34 7.40 2.61
CA THR A 181 -13.60 8.16 2.45
C THR A 181 -14.01 8.85 3.74
N MET A 182 -13.66 8.29 4.89
CA MET A 182 -13.98 8.85 6.21
C MET A 182 -13.03 9.98 6.61
N MET A 183 -11.87 10.11 5.97
CA MET A 183 -10.90 11.17 6.26
C MET A 183 -11.43 12.54 5.83
N LYS A 184 -11.00 13.56 6.55
CA LYS A 184 -11.20 14.97 6.19
C LYS A 184 -9.97 15.44 5.41
N GLU A 185 -10.18 16.04 4.23
CA GLU A 185 -9.07 16.60 3.45
C GLU A 185 -8.46 17.80 4.21
N PRO A 186 -7.14 17.80 4.48
CA PRO A 186 -6.45 18.99 4.97
C PRO A 186 -6.42 20.09 3.91
N ALA A 187 -6.15 21.34 4.34
CA ALA A 187 -6.02 22.44 3.40
C ALA A 187 -4.89 22.13 2.40
N PHE A 188 -5.28 22.05 1.14
CA PHE A 188 -4.32 21.87 0.04
C PHE A 188 -3.69 23.22 -0.28
N LYS A 189 -2.35 23.28 -0.26
CA LYS A 189 -1.58 24.46 -0.62
C LYS A 189 -1.10 24.39 -2.06
#